data_5f53fc2b499b768d2a2ad6d2738069eb
#
_entry.id   5f53fc2b499b768d2a2ad6d2738069eb
#
_cell.length_a   1.000
_cell.length_b   1.000
_cell.length_c   1.000
_cell.angle_alpha   90.00
_cell.angle_beta   90.00
_cell.angle_gamma   90.00
#
_symmetry.space_group_name_H-M   'P 1'
#
loop_
_entity.id
_entity.type
_entity.pdbx_description
1 polymer ?
#
loop_
_entity_poly.entity_id
_entity_poly.type
_entity_poly.pdbx_seq_one_letter_code
_entity_poly.pdbx_strand_id
1 'polypeptide(L)'
;MHNAAPNPSTLQARVIVDELVRGGVTDIVLCPGSRNAPLAFAVHAADVRGDLRLHVRIDERTAGFLAVGIASATRRPVAVIMTSGTAVANLSPAVYEANYARVPLLVISANRPYELLGSGANQTVEQFGIFGTQVRASLSLGLAEPGLDRNSQWRSAVCRALAAARGARTGNAGPVQFDIPLREPLVPDDPSPALAQGRPDGGPWTVAPVATLDVPLPIDLSPDTVVISGHGAGENPALRHLPTVAEPTAPRAENPLHPWALPLLRPRQAIICGRPTLHREVSALLADPDVTVYAVTTGPRWPDVSGNVAATGTRVVPVGDPDEAWLARCAEADRLARAAVADGLDAEPVTGLHVARAVCAALHPGDQLVVGASNPVRDVALAGDLPAGVTVLSNRGVAGIDGTVSTAVGAALALPDRRTVALMGDLTFVHDASGLLIGPDEPRPRDLTIVVANDNGGGIFNLLEQGEERYSGAEYDGAAARVFGTPHGTDLAALCTAYGIEYRLAEIDELAAIAAEPGLRVVEVRTQRTGLRALHAGMRARITGEGR
;
A
#
# COMPACT_ATOMS: atom_id res chain seq x y z
N MET A 1 32.26 -37.70 -21.66
CA MET A 1 31.89 -36.42 -20.99
C MET A 1 31.26 -36.82 -19.65
N HIS A 2 31.96 -36.53 -18.54
CA HIS A 2 31.39 -36.76 -17.23
C HIS A 2 30.21 -35.79 -17.07
N ASN A 3 28.99 -36.32 -17.01
CA ASN A 3 27.87 -35.54 -16.51
C ASN A 3 28.15 -35.25 -15.01
N ALA A 4 28.86 -34.18 -14.73
CA ALA A 4 28.97 -33.71 -13.35
C ALA A 4 27.55 -33.39 -12.86
N ALA A 5 27.20 -33.86 -11.66
CA ALA A 5 25.91 -33.53 -11.07
C ALA A 5 25.80 -31.98 -10.99
N PRO A 6 24.64 -31.39 -11.31
CA PRO A 6 24.50 -29.95 -11.30
C PRO A 6 24.80 -29.41 -9.90
N ASN A 7 25.37 -28.19 -9.83
CA ASN A 7 25.63 -27.47 -8.61
C ASN A 7 24.35 -27.43 -7.73
N PRO A 8 24.40 -27.93 -6.48
CA PRO A 8 23.21 -28.07 -5.64
C PRO A 8 22.48 -26.75 -5.38
N SER A 9 23.21 -25.64 -5.11
CA SER A 9 22.61 -24.31 -4.90
C SER A 9 21.89 -23.80 -6.16
N THR A 10 22.45 -24.07 -7.33
CA THR A 10 21.82 -23.74 -8.61
C THR A 10 20.56 -24.56 -8.84
N LEU A 11 20.62 -25.88 -8.59
CA LEU A 11 19.46 -26.77 -8.75
C LEU A 11 18.31 -26.33 -7.80
N GLN A 12 18.63 -26.06 -6.52
CA GLN A 12 17.64 -25.61 -5.54
C GLN A 12 16.98 -24.30 -5.99
N ALA A 13 17.77 -23.31 -6.43
CA ALA A 13 17.26 -22.03 -6.90
C ALA A 13 16.32 -22.17 -8.10
N ARG A 14 16.66 -23.02 -9.06
CA ARG A 14 15.81 -23.31 -10.22
C ARG A 14 14.49 -23.94 -9.86
N VAL A 15 14.49 -24.90 -8.94
CA VAL A 15 13.27 -25.54 -8.44
C VAL A 15 12.38 -24.53 -7.72
N ILE A 16 12.97 -23.66 -6.91
CA ILE A 16 12.24 -22.60 -6.20
C ILE A 16 11.56 -21.66 -7.20
N VAL A 17 12.31 -21.15 -8.18
CA VAL A 17 11.78 -20.19 -9.16
C VAL A 17 10.71 -20.84 -10.05
N ASP A 18 10.93 -22.08 -10.53
CA ASP A 18 9.92 -22.84 -11.29
C ASP A 18 8.62 -23.01 -10.45
N GLU A 19 8.74 -23.32 -9.17
CA GLU A 19 7.56 -23.51 -8.32
C GLU A 19 6.87 -22.17 -7.97
N LEU A 20 7.60 -21.06 -7.87
CA LEU A 20 6.99 -19.72 -7.73
C LEU A 20 6.13 -19.39 -8.95
N VAL A 21 6.65 -19.64 -10.17
CA VAL A 21 5.91 -19.45 -11.43
C VAL A 21 4.67 -20.34 -11.47
N ARG A 22 4.80 -21.63 -11.22
CA ARG A 22 3.66 -22.58 -11.14
C ARG A 22 2.64 -22.18 -10.08
N GLY A 23 3.11 -21.57 -9.00
CA GLY A 23 2.29 -21.01 -7.96
C GLY A 23 1.64 -19.67 -8.31
N GLY A 24 1.85 -19.13 -9.52
CA GLY A 24 1.20 -17.92 -10.03
C GLY A 24 1.89 -16.61 -9.63
N VAL A 25 3.20 -16.63 -9.30
CA VAL A 25 4.03 -15.43 -9.19
C VAL A 25 4.40 -15.00 -10.60
N THR A 26 4.01 -13.79 -10.96
CA THR A 26 4.23 -13.20 -12.29
C THR A 26 5.30 -12.10 -12.28
N ASP A 27 5.66 -11.62 -11.10
CA ASP A 27 6.61 -10.53 -10.93
C ASP A 27 7.57 -10.84 -9.76
N ILE A 28 8.84 -10.64 -9.99
CA ILE A 28 9.90 -10.77 -8.97
C ILE A 28 10.75 -9.51 -8.98
N VAL A 29 10.91 -8.91 -7.80
CA VAL A 29 11.86 -7.82 -7.59
C VAL A 29 13.15 -8.40 -7.03
N LEU A 30 14.30 -8.03 -7.58
CA LEU A 30 15.59 -8.58 -7.19
C LEU A 30 16.59 -7.47 -6.89
N CYS A 31 17.27 -7.57 -5.75
CA CYS A 31 18.42 -6.74 -5.43
C CYS A 31 19.70 -7.54 -5.59
N PRO A 32 20.76 -6.96 -6.23
CA PRO A 32 21.99 -7.68 -6.52
C PRO A 32 22.76 -8.04 -5.25
N GLY A 33 23.37 -9.22 -5.26
CA GLY A 33 24.25 -9.67 -4.20
C GLY A 33 24.90 -11.01 -4.52
N SER A 34 26.07 -11.28 -3.94
CA SER A 34 26.80 -12.52 -4.21
C SER A 34 26.07 -13.76 -3.71
N ARG A 35 25.50 -13.72 -2.49
CA ARG A 35 24.89 -14.93 -1.89
C ARG A 35 23.59 -15.34 -2.59
N ASN A 36 22.84 -14.40 -3.15
CA ASN A 36 21.63 -14.72 -3.91
C ASN A 36 21.86 -15.01 -5.41
N ALA A 37 23.12 -15.10 -5.86
CA ALA A 37 23.44 -15.35 -7.26
C ALA A 37 22.72 -16.58 -7.88
N PRO A 38 22.59 -17.75 -7.20
CA PRO A 38 21.85 -18.88 -7.77
C PRO A 38 20.40 -18.50 -8.09
N LEU A 39 19.74 -17.76 -7.19
CA LEU A 39 18.35 -17.29 -7.40
C LEU A 39 18.30 -16.24 -8.52
N ALA A 40 19.26 -15.31 -8.57
CA ALA A 40 19.32 -14.27 -9.60
C ALA A 40 19.41 -14.87 -11.01
N PHE A 41 20.30 -15.84 -11.22
CA PHE A 41 20.41 -16.54 -12.51
C PHE A 41 19.14 -17.33 -12.86
N ALA A 42 18.51 -17.96 -11.87
CA ALA A 42 17.28 -18.71 -12.11
C ALA A 42 16.10 -17.79 -12.47
N VAL A 43 15.97 -16.63 -11.81
CA VAL A 43 14.93 -15.63 -12.12
C VAL A 43 15.17 -15.01 -13.49
N HIS A 44 16.41 -14.60 -13.80
CA HIS A 44 16.73 -14.05 -15.11
C HIS A 44 16.41 -15.04 -16.24
N ALA A 45 16.75 -16.33 -16.06
CA ALA A 45 16.41 -17.35 -17.04
C ALA A 45 14.87 -17.53 -17.21
N ALA A 46 14.09 -17.37 -16.16
CA ALA A 46 12.63 -17.42 -16.24
C ALA A 46 12.05 -16.17 -16.94
N ASP A 47 12.62 -14.99 -16.69
CA ASP A 47 12.26 -13.74 -17.35
C ASP A 47 12.52 -13.83 -18.88
N VAL A 48 13.71 -14.29 -19.27
CA VAL A 48 14.06 -14.49 -20.70
C VAL A 48 13.09 -15.44 -21.41
N ARG A 49 12.56 -16.45 -20.71
CA ARG A 49 11.54 -17.35 -21.27
C ARG A 49 10.12 -16.75 -21.30
N GLY A 50 9.92 -15.60 -20.62
CA GLY A 50 8.61 -14.97 -20.48
C GLY A 50 7.70 -15.65 -19.44
N ASP A 51 8.25 -16.45 -18.54
CA ASP A 51 7.49 -17.12 -17.48
C ASP A 51 7.07 -16.16 -16.36
N LEU A 52 7.86 -15.10 -16.15
CA LEU A 52 7.64 -14.02 -15.18
C LEU A 52 8.29 -12.73 -15.68
N ARG A 53 8.12 -11.64 -14.96
CA ARG A 53 8.77 -10.36 -15.20
C ARG A 53 9.73 -10.03 -14.06
N LEU A 54 11.00 -9.80 -14.39
CA LEU A 54 12.05 -9.41 -13.46
C LEU A 54 12.12 -7.88 -13.35
N HIS A 55 12.29 -7.39 -12.12
CA HIS A 55 12.56 -5.99 -11.80
C HIS A 55 13.81 -5.90 -10.93
N VAL A 56 14.92 -5.39 -11.46
CA VAL A 56 16.16 -5.21 -10.68
C VAL A 56 16.16 -3.83 -10.03
N ARG A 57 16.49 -3.78 -8.75
CA ARG A 57 16.63 -2.55 -7.96
C ARG A 57 17.86 -2.65 -7.07
N ILE A 58 18.52 -1.50 -6.82
CA ILE A 58 19.74 -1.44 -6.01
C ILE A 58 19.48 -1.09 -4.54
N ASP A 59 18.32 -0.50 -4.22
CA ASP A 59 17.89 -0.15 -2.87
C ASP A 59 16.78 -1.10 -2.44
N GLU A 60 17.03 -1.93 -1.43
CA GLU A 60 16.10 -2.95 -0.95
C GLU A 60 14.82 -2.35 -0.37
N ARG A 61 14.87 -1.18 0.23
CA ARG A 61 13.68 -0.48 0.72
C ARG A 61 12.75 -0.16 -0.44
N THR A 62 13.25 0.46 -1.50
CA THR A 62 12.46 0.77 -2.70
C THR A 62 11.99 -0.49 -3.42
N ALA A 63 12.83 -1.54 -3.46
CA ALA A 63 12.47 -2.85 -3.99
C ALA A 63 11.27 -3.46 -3.26
N GLY A 64 11.27 -3.38 -1.93
CA GLY A 64 10.16 -3.84 -1.11
C GLY A 64 8.85 -3.12 -1.41
N PHE A 65 8.87 -1.79 -1.51
CA PHE A 65 7.68 -1.00 -1.82
C PHE A 65 7.24 -1.10 -3.28
N LEU A 66 8.16 -1.31 -4.23
CA LEU A 66 7.82 -1.67 -5.60
C LEU A 66 6.98 -2.96 -5.63
N ALA A 67 7.43 -3.98 -4.90
CA ALA A 67 6.71 -5.24 -4.79
C ALA A 67 5.35 -5.07 -4.09
N VAL A 68 5.27 -4.23 -3.05
CA VAL A 68 3.99 -3.86 -2.40
C VAL A 68 3.05 -3.21 -3.41
N GLY A 69 3.53 -2.29 -4.25
CA GLY A 69 2.74 -1.65 -5.29
C GLY A 69 2.17 -2.64 -6.30
N ILE A 70 3.02 -3.53 -6.82
CA ILE A 70 2.60 -4.59 -7.76
C ILE A 70 1.57 -5.53 -7.10
N ALA A 71 1.86 -6.00 -5.88
CA ALA A 71 0.99 -6.93 -5.17
C ALA A 71 -0.35 -6.28 -4.77
N SER A 72 -0.36 -5.00 -4.44
CA SER A 72 -1.59 -4.25 -4.12
C SER A 72 -2.50 -4.08 -5.33
N ALA A 73 -1.93 -3.77 -6.50
CA ALA A 73 -2.67 -3.58 -7.73
C ALA A 73 -3.21 -4.90 -8.31
N THR A 74 -2.43 -6.00 -8.23
CA THR A 74 -2.78 -7.30 -8.82
C THR A 74 -3.50 -8.24 -7.86
N ARG A 75 -3.39 -8.01 -6.55
CA ARG A 75 -3.82 -8.96 -5.49
C ARG A 75 -3.12 -10.33 -5.60
N ARG A 76 -1.96 -10.40 -6.26
CA ARG A 76 -1.14 -11.60 -6.41
C ARG A 76 0.11 -11.51 -5.54
N PRO A 77 0.66 -12.65 -5.09
CA PRO A 77 1.95 -12.67 -4.40
C PRO A 77 3.08 -12.16 -5.31
N VAL A 78 3.91 -11.27 -4.76
CA VAL A 78 5.14 -10.79 -5.39
C VAL A 78 6.31 -11.18 -4.51
N ALA A 79 7.39 -11.67 -5.11
CA ALA A 79 8.61 -12.01 -4.39
C ALA A 79 9.64 -10.87 -4.47
N VAL A 80 10.32 -10.60 -3.35
CA VAL A 80 11.52 -9.75 -3.30
C VAL A 80 12.69 -10.62 -2.90
N ILE A 81 13.73 -10.67 -3.74
CA ILE A 81 14.92 -11.48 -3.53
C ILE A 81 16.12 -10.58 -3.25
N MET A 82 16.84 -10.84 -2.17
CA MET A 82 18.03 -10.10 -1.80
C MET A 82 19.08 -11.00 -1.16
N THR A 83 20.25 -10.44 -0.98
CA THR A 83 21.35 -11.06 -0.24
C THR A 83 21.11 -10.98 1.28
N SER A 84 22.05 -11.44 2.07
CA SER A 84 22.00 -11.44 3.55
C SER A 84 22.36 -10.07 4.15
N GLY A 85 22.17 -9.94 5.44
CA GLY A 85 22.62 -8.80 6.23
C GLY A 85 21.67 -7.61 6.19
N THR A 86 22.20 -6.40 6.01
CA THR A 86 21.40 -5.16 5.98
C THR A 86 20.38 -5.12 4.84
N ALA A 87 20.64 -5.84 3.75
CA ALA A 87 19.69 -6.01 2.66
C ALA A 87 18.32 -6.52 3.15
N VAL A 88 18.33 -7.53 4.03
CA VAL A 88 17.10 -8.06 4.62
C VAL A 88 16.47 -7.05 5.57
N ALA A 89 17.28 -6.39 6.41
CA ALA A 89 16.79 -5.42 7.39
C ALA A 89 16.10 -4.21 6.72
N ASN A 90 16.60 -3.74 5.56
CA ASN A 90 16.02 -2.64 4.81
C ASN A 90 14.61 -2.91 4.27
N LEU A 91 14.16 -4.16 4.23
CA LEU A 91 12.79 -4.49 3.85
C LEU A 91 11.77 -4.28 4.98
N SER A 92 12.22 -4.01 6.21
CA SER A 92 11.31 -3.88 7.37
C SER A 92 10.15 -2.92 7.12
N PRO A 93 10.32 -1.70 6.59
CA PRO A 93 9.19 -0.79 6.34
C PRO A 93 8.15 -1.40 5.39
N ALA A 94 8.57 -2.01 4.29
CA ALA A 94 7.68 -2.65 3.33
C ALA A 94 6.96 -3.88 3.93
N VAL A 95 7.65 -4.65 4.78
CA VAL A 95 7.05 -5.79 5.49
C VAL A 95 5.99 -5.32 6.48
N TYR A 96 6.25 -4.26 7.24
CA TYR A 96 5.25 -3.68 8.14
C TYR A 96 4.03 -3.18 7.36
N GLU A 97 4.25 -2.44 6.28
CA GLU A 97 3.15 -1.96 5.43
C GLU A 97 2.33 -3.14 4.87
N ALA A 98 3.00 -4.15 4.27
CA ALA A 98 2.35 -5.33 3.71
C ALA A 98 1.56 -6.13 4.77
N ASN A 99 2.08 -6.22 6.01
CA ASN A 99 1.40 -6.90 7.11
C ASN A 99 0.04 -6.27 7.42
N TYR A 100 0.03 -4.96 7.66
CA TYR A 100 -1.18 -4.26 8.09
C TYR A 100 -2.13 -3.93 6.93
N ALA A 101 -1.61 -3.83 5.69
CA ALA A 101 -2.42 -3.71 4.47
C ALA A 101 -2.89 -5.06 3.91
N ARG A 102 -2.48 -6.19 4.51
CA ARG A 102 -2.78 -7.55 4.05
C ARG A 102 -2.35 -7.82 2.60
N VAL A 103 -1.18 -7.30 2.23
CA VAL A 103 -0.59 -7.47 0.90
C VAL A 103 0.27 -8.73 0.87
N PRO A 104 0.06 -9.66 -0.06
CA PRO A 104 0.82 -10.90 -0.16
C PRO A 104 2.23 -10.64 -0.70
N LEU A 105 3.23 -10.63 0.18
CA LEU A 105 4.63 -10.36 -0.14
C LEU A 105 5.50 -11.56 0.28
N LEU A 106 6.38 -12.05 -0.60
CA LEU A 106 7.39 -13.04 -0.26
C LEU A 106 8.77 -12.37 -0.15
N VAL A 107 9.34 -12.35 1.04
CA VAL A 107 10.71 -11.91 1.28
C VAL A 107 11.61 -13.14 1.20
N ILE A 108 12.34 -13.29 0.10
CA ILE A 108 13.26 -14.41 -0.14
C ILE A 108 14.67 -13.95 0.17
N SER A 109 15.14 -14.25 1.36
CA SER A 109 16.46 -13.84 1.84
C SER A 109 17.50 -14.95 1.63
N ALA A 110 18.54 -14.68 0.85
CA ALA A 110 19.68 -15.59 0.76
C ALA A 110 20.51 -15.53 2.03
N ASN A 111 20.83 -16.68 2.62
CA ASN A 111 21.57 -16.78 3.87
C ASN A 111 22.88 -17.55 3.69
N ARG A 112 23.77 -17.40 4.67
CA ARG A 112 24.96 -18.24 4.82
C ARG A 112 24.57 -19.65 5.23
N PRO A 113 25.37 -20.67 4.87
CA PRO A 113 25.19 -22.00 5.40
C PRO A 113 25.41 -22.03 6.93
N TYR A 114 24.82 -23.00 7.60
CA TYR A 114 24.74 -23.04 9.07
C TYR A 114 26.11 -22.99 9.77
N GLU A 115 27.17 -23.53 9.15
CA GLU A 115 28.52 -23.52 9.71
C GLU A 115 29.15 -22.12 9.80
N LEU A 116 28.59 -21.13 9.09
CA LEU A 116 29.05 -19.74 9.14
C LEU A 116 28.20 -18.85 10.05
N LEU A 117 27.06 -19.34 10.54
CA LEU A 117 26.20 -18.57 11.43
C LEU A 117 26.87 -18.45 12.82
N GLY A 118 26.87 -17.23 13.39
CA GLY A 118 27.50 -16.95 14.68
C GLY A 118 29.03 -16.99 14.67
N SER A 119 29.68 -17.24 13.52
CA SER A 119 31.15 -17.35 13.42
C SER A 119 31.87 -16.01 13.22
N GLY A 120 31.16 -14.91 13.04
CA GLY A 120 31.73 -13.62 12.65
C GLY A 120 32.06 -13.52 11.15
N ALA A 121 31.56 -14.45 10.33
CA ALA A 121 31.75 -14.40 8.89
C ALA A 121 31.17 -13.12 8.28
N ASN A 122 31.82 -12.61 7.21
CA ASN A 122 31.44 -11.36 6.57
C ASN A 122 29.97 -11.34 6.15
N GLN A 123 29.24 -10.25 6.45
CA GLN A 123 27.85 -10.00 6.09
C GLN A 123 26.90 -11.13 6.58
N THR A 124 27.20 -11.70 7.75
CA THR A 124 26.39 -12.75 8.41
C THR A 124 25.70 -12.15 9.62
N VAL A 125 24.38 -12.30 9.67
CA VAL A 125 23.53 -11.83 10.77
C VAL A 125 22.49 -12.91 11.09
N GLU A 126 21.89 -12.83 12.26
CA GLU A 126 20.71 -13.64 12.61
C GLU A 126 19.49 -13.09 11.87
N GLN A 127 19.33 -13.50 10.60
CA GLN A 127 18.26 -12.95 9.75
C GLN A 127 16.99 -13.80 9.74
N PHE A 128 17.05 -15.09 10.09
CA PHE A 128 15.87 -15.90 10.20
C PHE A 128 14.97 -15.40 11.33
N GLY A 129 13.72 -15.04 11.02
CA GLY A 129 12.79 -14.47 11.99
C GLY A 129 13.02 -12.98 12.32
N ILE A 130 13.86 -12.27 11.57
CA ILE A 130 14.17 -10.84 11.80
C ILE A 130 12.93 -9.94 11.82
N PHE A 131 11.87 -10.32 11.10
CA PHE A 131 10.62 -9.56 11.05
C PHE A 131 9.66 -9.90 12.21
N GLY A 132 10.00 -10.85 13.08
CA GLY A 132 9.20 -11.21 14.24
C GLY A 132 7.74 -11.52 13.89
N THR A 133 6.82 -10.84 14.58
CA THR A 133 5.37 -11.01 14.42
C THR A 133 4.79 -10.32 13.18
N GLN A 134 5.62 -9.64 12.38
CA GLN A 134 5.16 -8.88 11.22
C GLN A 134 4.94 -9.73 9.97
N VAL A 135 5.30 -11.00 10.02
CA VAL A 135 5.10 -11.96 8.92
C VAL A 135 4.07 -13.03 9.27
N ARG A 136 3.43 -13.61 8.25
CA ARG A 136 2.48 -14.73 8.41
C ARG A 136 3.20 -16.04 8.74
N ALA A 137 4.43 -16.16 8.26
CA ALA A 137 5.32 -17.29 8.54
C ALA A 137 6.78 -16.90 8.28
N SER A 138 7.69 -17.50 9.02
CA SER A 138 9.11 -17.55 8.70
C SER A 138 9.45 -18.99 8.37
N LEU A 139 9.90 -19.25 7.15
CA LEU A 139 10.27 -20.57 6.65
C LEU A 139 11.75 -20.56 6.28
N SER A 140 12.48 -21.61 6.61
CA SER A 140 13.85 -21.82 6.14
C SER A 140 13.96 -23.16 5.43
N LEU A 141 14.75 -23.18 4.35
CA LEU A 141 15.13 -24.44 3.68
C LEU A 141 16.44 -24.97 4.26
N GLY A 142 16.58 -26.28 4.24
CA GLY A 142 17.88 -26.89 4.44
C GLY A 142 18.81 -26.62 3.26
N LEU A 143 20.13 -26.69 3.52
CA LEU A 143 21.14 -26.64 2.46
C LEU A 143 20.88 -27.72 1.40
N ALA A 144 21.09 -27.34 0.14
CA ALA A 144 21.19 -28.30 -0.93
C ALA A 144 22.54 -29.02 -0.86
N GLU A 145 22.52 -30.34 -0.92
CA GLU A 145 23.69 -31.21 -0.81
C GLU A 145 23.82 -32.09 -2.06
N PRO A 146 25.05 -32.36 -2.51
CA PRO A 146 25.27 -33.22 -3.66
C PRO A 146 24.67 -34.61 -3.46
N GLY A 147 24.00 -35.13 -4.49
CA GLY A 147 23.45 -36.52 -4.49
C GLY A 147 22.15 -36.69 -3.70
N LEU A 148 21.61 -35.65 -3.04
CA LEU A 148 20.33 -35.70 -2.36
C LEU A 148 19.22 -35.07 -3.21
N ASP A 149 18.24 -35.88 -3.64
CA ASP A 149 17.03 -35.33 -4.27
C ASP A 149 16.08 -34.80 -3.21
N ARG A 150 15.91 -33.48 -3.21
CA ARG A 150 14.98 -32.75 -2.32
C ARG A 150 13.94 -31.95 -3.11
N ASN A 151 13.75 -32.28 -4.38
CA ASN A 151 12.84 -31.56 -5.26
C ASN A 151 11.43 -31.40 -4.66
N SER A 152 10.85 -32.48 -4.15
CA SER A 152 9.50 -32.45 -3.56
C SER A 152 9.43 -31.58 -2.30
N GLN A 153 10.47 -31.60 -1.45
CA GLN A 153 10.52 -30.81 -0.22
C GLN A 153 10.63 -29.30 -0.52
N TRP A 154 11.48 -28.92 -1.50
CA TRP A 154 11.64 -27.53 -1.91
C TRP A 154 10.34 -26.97 -2.51
N ARG A 155 9.71 -27.72 -3.42
CA ARG A 155 8.42 -27.33 -4.02
C ARG A 155 7.31 -27.20 -2.98
N SER A 156 7.19 -28.17 -2.09
CA SER A 156 6.21 -28.13 -1.00
C SER A 156 6.43 -26.93 -0.08
N ALA A 157 7.69 -26.54 0.19
CA ALA A 157 7.98 -25.37 1.01
C ALA A 157 7.57 -24.06 0.32
N VAL A 158 7.82 -23.93 -0.99
CA VAL A 158 7.34 -22.77 -1.78
C VAL A 158 5.82 -22.70 -1.76
N CYS A 159 5.12 -23.83 -1.95
CA CYS A 159 3.64 -23.87 -1.87
C CYS A 159 3.13 -23.43 -0.50
N ARG A 160 3.79 -23.83 0.61
CA ARG A 160 3.43 -23.37 1.96
C ARG A 160 3.66 -21.87 2.14
N ALA A 161 4.78 -21.33 1.62
CA ALA A 161 5.06 -19.90 1.66
C ALA A 161 3.98 -19.09 0.91
N LEU A 162 3.64 -19.53 -0.31
CA LEU A 162 2.60 -18.90 -1.11
C LEU A 162 1.21 -18.99 -0.46
N ALA A 163 0.86 -20.14 0.13
CA ALA A 163 -0.41 -20.31 0.83
C ALA A 163 -0.51 -19.40 2.06
N ALA A 164 0.59 -19.25 2.81
CA ALA A 164 0.64 -18.35 3.95
C ALA A 164 0.55 -16.89 3.50
N ALA A 165 1.29 -16.48 2.45
CA ALA A 165 1.24 -15.12 1.93
C ALA A 165 -0.16 -14.72 1.44
N ARG A 166 -0.86 -15.63 0.77
CA ARG A 166 -2.25 -15.42 0.34
C ARG A 166 -3.27 -15.47 1.48
N GLY A 167 -2.85 -15.91 2.66
CA GLY A 167 -3.79 -16.17 3.74
C GLY A 167 -4.77 -17.29 3.42
N ALA A 168 -4.38 -18.26 2.57
CA ALA A 168 -5.29 -19.27 2.02
C ALA A 168 -6.03 -20.08 3.09
N ARG A 169 -5.42 -20.27 4.26
CA ARG A 169 -5.99 -21.05 5.37
C ARG A 169 -6.53 -20.17 6.51
N THR A 170 -6.29 -18.86 6.47
CA THR A 170 -6.54 -17.97 7.61
C THR A 170 -7.41 -16.75 7.26
N GLY A 171 -7.69 -16.50 5.97
CA GLY A 171 -8.33 -15.26 5.50
C GLY A 171 -7.46 -14.01 5.74
N ASN A 172 -6.17 -14.18 6.09
CA ASN A 172 -5.27 -13.10 6.49
C ASN A 172 -4.01 -13.11 5.62
N ALA A 173 -4.11 -12.55 4.41
CA ALA A 173 -2.96 -12.36 3.53
C ALA A 173 -1.91 -11.45 4.18
N GLY A 174 -0.66 -11.54 3.73
CA GLY A 174 0.41 -10.69 4.23
C GLY A 174 1.81 -11.22 3.89
N PRO A 175 2.86 -10.60 4.42
CA PRO A 175 4.24 -10.97 4.11
C PRO A 175 4.64 -12.31 4.73
N VAL A 176 5.56 -12.98 4.05
CA VAL A 176 6.20 -14.23 4.50
C VAL A 176 7.69 -14.07 4.33
N GLN A 177 8.48 -14.47 5.33
CA GLN A 177 9.92 -14.62 5.18
C GLN A 177 10.24 -16.04 4.71
N PHE A 178 11.03 -16.14 3.66
CA PHE A 178 11.53 -17.41 3.12
C PHE A 178 13.05 -17.37 3.04
N ASP A 179 13.70 -17.87 4.08
CA ASP A 179 15.16 -17.82 4.25
C ASP A 179 15.82 -19.03 3.60
N ILE A 180 16.79 -18.79 2.71
CA ILE A 180 17.40 -19.82 1.89
C ILE A 180 18.91 -19.83 2.11
N PRO A 181 19.42 -20.77 2.95
CA PRO A 181 20.84 -20.99 3.06
C PRO A 181 21.45 -21.52 1.76
N LEU A 182 22.49 -20.87 1.29
CA LEU A 182 23.18 -21.21 0.04
C LEU A 182 24.67 -21.39 0.30
N ARG A 183 25.24 -22.51 -0.19
CA ARG A 183 26.67 -22.81 -0.12
C ARG A 183 27.31 -22.73 -1.49
N GLU A 184 28.56 -22.36 -1.53
CA GLU A 184 29.36 -22.35 -2.75
C GLU A 184 29.50 -23.75 -3.36
N PRO A 185 29.55 -23.83 -4.71
CA PRO A 185 29.57 -22.74 -5.69
C PRO A 185 28.19 -22.08 -5.88
N LEU A 186 28.18 -20.73 -6.08
CA LEU A 186 26.97 -19.92 -6.18
C LEU A 186 26.59 -19.55 -7.63
N VAL A 187 27.44 -19.93 -8.58
CA VAL A 187 27.19 -19.64 -9.99
C VAL A 187 26.87 -20.92 -10.75
N PRO A 188 26.02 -20.87 -11.78
CA PRO A 188 25.72 -22.03 -12.59
C PRO A 188 26.99 -22.56 -13.32
N ASP A 189 27.14 -23.86 -13.33
CA ASP A 189 28.16 -24.59 -14.11
C ASP A 189 27.62 -25.09 -15.45
N ASP A 190 26.31 -25.00 -15.67
CA ASP A 190 25.61 -25.37 -16.89
C ASP A 190 24.60 -24.28 -17.29
N PRO A 191 24.71 -23.67 -18.48
CA PRO A 191 23.80 -22.64 -18.96
C PRO A 191 22.40 -23.16 -19.33
N SER A 192 22.25 -24.46 -19.60
CA SER A 192 20.99 -25.04 -20.07
C SER A 192 20.66 -26.38 -19.42
N PRO A 193 20.46 -26.44 -18.12
CA PRO A 193 20.20 -27.71 -17.43
C PRO A 193 18.77 -28.18 -17.59
N ALA A 194 18.55 -29.47 -17.48
CA ALA A 194 17.23 -30.04 -17.29
C ALA A 194 16.64 -29.55 -15.96
N LEU A 195 15.46 -28.92 -16.01
CA LEU A 195 14.71 -28.59 -14.81
C LEU A 195 14.28 -29.90 -14.12
N ALA A 196 14.42 -29.92 -12.79
CA ALA A 196 13.83 -30.99 -11.98
C ALA A 196 12.30 -31.03 -12.20
N GLN A 197 11.74 -32.22 -12.38
CA GLN A 197 10.33 -32.37 -12.77
C GLN A 197 9.38 -31.81 -11.71
N GLY A 198 8.54 -30.86 -12.13
CA GLY A 198 7.34 -30.42 -11.40
C GLY A 198 6.15 -31.34 -11.67
N ARG A 199 4.95 -30.93 -11.29
CA ARG A 199 3.72 -31.62 -11.65
C ARG A 199 3.58 -31.70 -13.18
N PRO A 200 3.17 -32.84 -13.75
CA PRO A 200 3.06 -33.01 -15.21
C PRO A 200 2.05 -32.08 -15.88
N ASP A 201 1.03 -31.65 -15.13
CA ASP A 201 -0.01 -30.71 -15.57
C ASP A 201 0.42 -29.25 -15.57
N GLY A 202 1.66 -28.94 -15.19
CA GLY A 202 2.17 -27.57 -15.06
C GLY A 202 1.71 -26.84 -13.81
N GLY A 203 0.85 -27.43 -13.00
CA GLY A 203 0.34 -26.84 -11.76
C GLY A 203 1.35 -26.81 -10.61
N PRO A 204 1.00 -26.14 -9.49
CA PRO A 204 1.82 -26.12 -8.30
C PRO A 204 1.89 -27.50 -7.64
N TRP A 205 3.01 -27.78 -6.96
CA TRP A 205 3.24 -29.05 -6.29
C TRP A 205 2.15 -29.41 -5.28
N THR A 206 1.67 -28.41 -4.54
CA THR A 206 0.55 -28.55 -3.61
C THR A 206 -0.47 -27.43 -3.86
N VAL A 207 -1.69 -27.79 -4.17
CA VAL A 207 -2.81 -26.84 -4.29
C VAL A 207 -3.37 -26.59 -2.89
N ALA A 208 -3.39 -25.32 -2.47
CA ALA A 208 -4.00 -24.89 -1.22
C ALA A 208 -5.16 -23.92 -1.54
N PRO A 209 -6.41 -24.42 -1.60
CA PRO A 209 -7.56 -23.57 -1.87
C PRO A 209 -7.75 -22.56 -0.74
N VAL A 210 -8.27 -21.37 -1.10
CA VAL A 210 -8.58 -20.32 -0.12
C VAL A 210 -9.81 -20.74 0.68
N ALA A 211 -9.65 -20.87 1.99
CA ALA A 211 -10.76 -21.07 2.91
C ALA A 211 -11.45 -19.72 3.17
N THR A 212 -12.75 -19.65 3.00
CA THR A 212 -13.57 -18.51 3.33
C THR A 212 -14.26 -18.76 4.66
N LEU A 213 -14.15 -17.79 5.57
CA LEU A 213 -14.94 -17.78 6.79
C LEU A 213 -16.28 -17.07 6.50
N ASP A 214 -17.38 -17.75 6.74
CA ASP A 214 -18.73 -17.13 6.65
C ASP A 214 -19.37 -17.08 8.04
N VAL A 215 -19.35 -15.90 8.63
CA VAL A 215 -19.99 -15.61 9.92
C VAL A 215 -21.00 -14.49 9.68
N PRO A 216 -22.28 -14.84 9.50
CA PRO A 216 -23.33 -13.84 9.30
C PRO A 216 -23.53 -13.04 10.58
N LEU A 217 -23.68 -11.73 10.44
CA LEU A 217 -23.96 -10.78 11.52
C LEU A 217 -25.33 -10.16 11.29
N PRO A 218 -26.39 -10.61 11.98
CA PRO A 218 -27.68 -9.97 11.92
C PRO A 218 -27.62 -8.58 12.57
N ILE A 219 -28.04 -7.54 11.84
CA ILE A 219 -28.07 -6.17 12.35
C ILE A 219 -29.44 -5.58 12.03
N ASP A 220 -30.13 -5.07 13.06
CA ASP A 220 -31.31 -4.25 12.88
C ASP A 220 -30.92 -2.89 12.31
N LEU A 221 -31.46 -2.53 11.14
CA LEU A 221 -31.17 -1.28 10.45
C LEU A 221 -32.17 -0.16 10.77
N SER A 222 -33.17 -0.41 11.62
CA SER A 222 -34.16 0.60 12.02
C SER A 222 -33.60 1.76 12.86
N PRO A 223 -32.53 1.62 13.69
CA PRO A 223 -31.87 2.75 14.31
C PRO A 223 -31.18 3.67 13.30
N ASP A 224 -30.95 4.93 13.67
CA ASP A 224 -30.16 5.90 12.89
C ASP A 224 -28.73 5.37 12.64
N THR A 225 -28.55 4.68 11.52
CA THR A 225 -27.34 3.89 11.21
C THR A 225 -26.46 4.60 10.17
N VAL A 226 -25.14 4.59 10.40
CA VAL A 226 -24.12 4.98 9.41
C VAL A 226 -23.12 3.84 9.17
N VAL A 227 -22.61 3.75 7.96
CA VAL A 227 -21.51 2.86 7.61
C VAL A 227 -20.20 3.64 7.59
N ILE A 228 -19.16 3.08 8.20
CA ILE A 228 -17.80 3.61 8.16
C ILE A 228 -16.93 2.63 7.38
N SER A 229 -16.59 3.01 6.15
CA SER A 229 -15.85 2.16 5.22
C SER A 229 -14.40 2.62 5.13
N GLY A 230 -13.49 1.87 5.75
CA GLY A 230 -12.05 2.16 5.79
C GLY A 230 -11.24 1.27 4.85
N HIS A 231 -9.91 1.37 4.95
CA HIS A 231 -8.99 0.56 4.15
C HIS A 231 -9.27 -0.94 4.29
N GLY A 232 -9.38 -1.64 3.16
CA GLY A 232 -9.63 -3.07 3.11
C GLY A 232 -11.07 -3.49 3.45
N ALA A 233 -12.03 -2.57 3.36
CA ALA A 233 -13.44 -2.83 3.65
C ALA A 233 -14.06 -3.94 2.79
N GLY A 234 -13.65 -4.08 1.53
CA GLY A 234 -14.32 -4.94 0.57
C GLY A 234 -15.72 -4.43 0.21
N GLU A 235 -16.35 -5.10 -0.75
CA GLU A 235 -17.72 -4.79 -1.15
C GLU A 235 -18.71 -5.35 -0.13
N ASN A 236 -19.69 -4.52 0.28
CA ASN A 236 -20.76 -4.89 1.20
C ASN A 236 -22.15 -4.57 0.59
N PRO A 237 -22.66 -5.37 -0.34
CA PRO A 237 -23.90 -5.08 -1.08
C PRO A 237 -25.12 -4.86 -0.19
N ALA A 238 -25.17 -5.52 0.98
CA ALA A 238 -26.27 -5.38 1.92
C ALA A 238 -26.33 -3.98 2.58
N LEU A 239 -25.26 -3.21 2.53
CA LEU A 239 -25.13 -1.90 3.18
C LEU A 239 -25.12 -0.72 2.20
N ARG A 240 -25.20 -0.96 0.88
CA ARG A 240 -25.01 0.07 -0.15
C ARG A 240 -25.98 1.24 -0.07
N HIS A 241 -27.20 0.99 0.43
CA HIS A 241 -28.27 1.98 0.59
C HIS A 241 -28.12 2.85 1.84
N LEU A 242 -27.19 2.52 2.74
CA LEU A 242 -26.96 3.27 3.96
C LEU A 242 -25.98 4.43 3.76
N PRO A 243 -26.16 5.54 4.53
CA PRO A 243 -25.21 6.65 4.51
C PRO A 243 -23.82 6.16 4.92
N THR A 244 -22.83 6.38 4.05
CA THR A 244 -21.50 5.79 4.20
C THR A 244 -20.40 6.84 4.16
N VAL A 245 -19.63 6.93 5.25
CA VAL A 245 -18.35 7.64 5.26
C VAL A 245 -17.29 6.68 4.73
N ALA A 246 -16.86 6.88 3.49
CA ALA A 246 -15.85 6.04 2.84
C ALA A 246 -14.50 6.75 2.78
N GLU A 247 -13.43 6.08 3.26
CA GLU A 247 -12.06 6.53 3.03
C GLU A 247 -11.65 6.28 1.56
N PRO A 248 -10.71 7.04 0.97
CA PRO A 248 -10.39 6.95 -0.46
C PRO A 248 -10.02 5.55 -0.97
N THR A 249 -9.44 4.69 -0.13
CA THR A 249 -9.09 3.30 -0.49
C THR A 249 -10.19 2.27 -0.24
N ALA A 250 -11.34 2.71 0.27
CA ALA A 250 -12.54 1.89 0.39
C ALA A 250 -13.32 1.85 -0.91
N PRO A 251 -14.21 0.87 -1.11
CA PRO A 251 -15.15 0.90 -2.22
C PRO A 251 -15.98 2.20 -2.23
N ARG A 252 -16.28 2.70 -3.43
CA ARG A 252 -17.10 3.90 -3.58
C ARG A 252 -18.50 3.67 -2.97
N ALA A 253 -18.93 4.58 -2.11
CA ALA A 253 -20.27 4.54 -1.54
C ALA A 253 -21.33 4.94 -2.60
N GLU A 254 -22.45 4.22 -2.64
CA GLU A 254 -23.63 4.61 -3.43
C GLU A 254 -24.39 5.77 -2.76
N ASN A 255 -24.39 5.77 -1.42
CA ASN A 255 -24.97 6.84 -0.59
C ASN A 255 -23.85 7.49 0.26
N PRO A 256 -23.02 8.38 -0.33
CA PRO A 256 -21.86 8.94 0.35
C PRO A 256 -22.28 9.92 1.46
N LEU A 257 -21.51 9.93 2.53
CA LEU A 257 -21.63 10.89 3.61
C LEU A 257 -20.27 11.51 3.90
N HIS A 258 -20.20 12.84 3.79
CA HIS A 258 -19.00 13.59 4.10
C HIS A 258 -18.63 13.45 5.60
N PRO A 259 -17.37 13.19 5.98
CA PRO A 259 -17.01 12.98 7.38
C PRO A 259 -17.36 14.15 8.30
N TRP A 260 -17.30 15.37 7.80
CA TRP A 260 -17.67 16.58 8.55
C TRP A 260 -19.19 16.78 8.73
N ALA A 261 -20.01 15.96 8.10
CA ALA A 261 -21.44 15.92 8.34
C ALA A 261 -21.83 15.14 9.64
N LEU A 262 -20.96 14.23 10.11
CA LEU A 262 -21.24 13.37 11.25
C LEU A 262 -21.65 14.14 12.52
N PRO A 263 -21.01 15.26 12.91
CA PRO A 263 -21.40 16.02 14.10
C PRO A 263 -22.82 16.60 14.06
N LEU A 264 -23.40 16.77 12.86
CA LEU A 264 -24.78 17.27 12.68
C LEU A 264 -25.84 16.18 12.92
N LEU A 265 -25.46 14.91 12.82
CA LEU A 265 -26.40 13.80 12.63
C LEU A 265 -26.69 13.00 13.90
N ARG A 266 -25.73 12.84 14.81
CA ARG A 266 -25.83 12.01 16.01
C ARG A 266 -26.35 10.59 15.72
N PRO A 267 -25.65 9.78 14.92
CA PRO A 267 -26.04 8.39 14.65
C PRO A 267 -26.13 7.60 15.96
N ARG A 268 -27.05 6.63 16.03
CA ARG A 268 -27.18 5.70 17.15
C ARG A 268 -26.45 4.39 16.92
N GLN A 269 -26.10 4.13 15.67
CA GLN A 269 -25.46 2.88 15.27
C GLN A 269 -24.40 3.15 14.19
N ALA A 270 -23.26 2.48 14.30
CA ALA A 270 -22.19 2.51 13.32
C ALA A 270 -21.76 1.09 12.90
N ILE A 271 -21.64 0.85 11.61
CA ILE A 271 -21.13 -0.41 11.06
C ILE A 271 -19.78 -0.14 10.44
N ILE A 272 -18.70 -0.68 11.03
CA ILE A 272 -17.34 -0.54 10.54
C ILE A 272 -17.07 -1.65 9.51
N CYS A 273 -16.65 -1.26 8.31
CA CYS A 273 -16.12 -2.14 7.27
C CYS A 273 -14.65 -1.79 7.01
N GLY A 274 -13.76 -2.78 7.07
CA GLY A 274 -12.33 -2.52 6.97
C GLY A 274 -11.76 -1.74 8.16
N ARG A 275 -10.72 -0.93 7.93
CA ARG A 275 -9.99 -0.22 8.98
C ARG A 275 -10.00 1.30 8.73
N PRO A 276 -10.93 2.05 9.32
CA PRO A 276 -10.96 3.51 9.23
C PRO A 276 -9.84 4.13 10.08
N THR A 277 -9.15 5.16 9.52
CA THR A 277 -7.96 5.75 10.15
C THR A 277 -7.78 7.25 9.89
N LEU A 278 -8.68 7.91 9.13
CA LEU A 278 -8.41 9.26 8.64
C LEU A 278 -9.08 10.38 9.45
N HIS A 279 -10.32 10.19 9.91
CA HIS A 279 -11.19 11.27 10.36
C HIS A 279 -11.38 11.26 11.87
N ARG A 280 -11.18 12.42 12.50
CA ARG A 280 -11.41 12.61 13.95
C ARG A 280 -12.89 12.47 14.31
N GLU A 281 -13.77 12.90 13.41
CA GLU A 281 -15.22 12.81 13.54
C GLU A 281 -15.67 11.34 13.61
N VAL A 282 -15.07 10.48 12.80
CA VAL A 282 -15.28 9.02 12.86
C VAL A 282 -14.78 8.45 14.19
N SER A 283 -13.57 8.85 14.61
CA SER A 283 -13.02 8.39 15.90
C SER A 283 -13.88 8.82 17.07
N ALA A 284 -14.42 10.05 17.06
CA ALA A 284 -15.32 10.57 18.09
C ALA A 284 -16.64 9.78 18.11
N LEU A 285 -17.24 9.51 16.93
CA LEU A 285 -18.45 8.70 16.81
C LEU A 285 -18.26 7.29 17.38
N LEU A 286 -17.16 6.63 17.02
CA LEU A 286 -16.89 5.24 17.48
C LEU A 286 -16.53 5.17 18.97
N ALA A 287 -16.13 6.28 19.58
CA ALA A 287 -15.86 6.38 21.02
C ALA A 287 -17.08 6.77 21.86
N ASP A 288 -18.18 7.17 21.22
CA ASP A 288 -19.40 7.57 21.91
C ASP A 288 -20.09 6.33 22.51
N PRO A 289 -20.30 6.27 23.85
CA PRO A 289 -20.93 5.12 24.52
C PRO A 289 -22.41 4.94 24.15
N ASP A 290 -23.06 5.98 23.62
CA ASP A 290 -24.47 5.92 23.20
C ASP A 290 -24.62 5.37 21.77
N VAL A 291 -23.51 5.06 21.08
CA VAL A 291 -23.48 4.51 19.73
C VAL A 291 -23.16 3.01 19.77
N THR A 292 -24.08 2.20 19.24
CA THR A 292 -23.82 0.77 19.07
C THR A 292 -22.91 0.54 17.86
N VAL A 293 -21.75 -0.11 18.06
CA VAL A 293 -20.75 -0.32 17.00
C VAL A 293 -20.67 -1.80 16.62
N TYR A 294 -20.75 -2.09 15.33
CA TYR A 294 -20.52 -3.42 14.75
C TYR A 294 -19.30 -3.40 13.82
N ALA A 295 -18.54 -4.51 13.75
CA ALA A 295 -17.40 -4.60 12.86
C ALA A 295 -17.53 -5.77 11.87
N VAL A 296 -17.39 -5.47 10.57
CA VAL A 296 -17.38 -6.46 9.48
C VAL A 296 -15.95 -6.67 9.02
N THR A 297 -15.44 -7.89 9.20
CA THR A 297 -14.07 -8.24 8.85
C THR A 297 -13.95 -9.72 8.47
N THR A 298 -13.13 -10.01 7.46
CA THR A 298 -12.82 -11.38 7.04
C THR A 298 -11.54 -11.93 7.69
N GLY A 299 -10.78 -11.08 8.39
CA GLY A 299 -9.53 -11.46 9.03
C GLY A 299 -9.68 -11.84 10.50
N PRO A 300 -8.61 -12.31 11.13
CA PRO A 300 -8.61 -12.74 12.52
C PRO A 300 -8.69 -11.60 13.56
N ARG A 301 -8.60 -10.35 13.11
CA ARG A 301 -8.63 -9.15 13.96
C ARG A 301 -9.66 -8.18 13.39
N TRP A 302 -10.38 -7.52 14.28
CA TRP A 302 -11.28 -6.42 13.94
C TRP A 302 -10.75 -5.09 14.48
N PRO A 303 -11.05 -3.96 13.82
CA PRO A 303 -10.71 -2.64 14.33
C PRO A 303 -11.66 -2.28 15.50
N ASP A 304 -11.08 -1.92 16.63
CA ASP A 304 -11.83 -1.51 17.82
C ASP A 304 -10.96 -0.57 18.67
N VAL A 305 -10.70 0.62 18.14
CA VAL A 305 -9.82 1.61 18.79
C VAL A 305 -10.40 2.10 20.11
N SER A 306 -11.72 2.15 20.21
CA SER A 306 -12.45 2.70 21.36
C SER A 306 -12.94 1.63 22.34
N GLY A 307 -12.84 0.34 21.99
CA GLY A 307 -13.34 -0.77 22.81
C GLY A 307 -14.87 -0.89 22.83
N ASN A 308 -15.57 -0.33 21.84
CA ASN A 308 -17.04 -0.24 21.80
C ASN A 308 -17.70 -1.24 20.83
N VAL A 309 -16.93 -2.10 20.15
CA VAL A 309 -17.52 -3.06 19.22
C VAL A 309 -18.35 -4.10 19.95
N ALA A 310 -19.66 -4.07 19.72
CA ALA A 310 -20.63 -4.96 20.35
C ALA A 310 -20.60 -6.38 19.75
N ALA A 311 -20.41 -6.49 18.42
CA ALA A 311 -20.32 -7.78 17.74
C ALA A 311 -19.56 -7.69 16.42
N THR A 312 -19.04 -8.83 15.95
CA THR A 312 -18.30 -8.94 14.71
C THR A 312 -18.84 -10.07 13.83
N GLY A 313 -18.68 -9.91 12.53
CA GLY A 313 -18.97 -10.95 11.53
C GLY A 313 -18.23 -10.71 10.24
N THR A 314 -18.41 -11.59 9.26
CA THR A 314 -17.78 -11.45 7.94
C THR A 314 -18.69 -10.80 6.90
N ARG A 315 -19.99 -10.81 7.14
CA ARG A 315 -21.03 -10.16 6.31
C ARG A 315 -22.23 -9.77 7.15
N VAL A 316 -22.88 -8.70 6.76
CA VAL A 316 -24.14 -8.26 7.41
C VAL A 316 -25.32 -9.03 6.83
N VAL A 317 -26.23 -9.40 7.72
CA VAL A 317 -27.59 -9.85 7.40
C VAL A 317 -28.54 -8.76 7.91
N PRO A 318 -29.07 -7.89 7.03
CA PRO A 318 -29.92 -6.80 7.45
C PRO A 318 -31.25 -7.32 8.00
N VAL A 319 -31.71 -6.72 9.10
CA VAL A 319 -33.02 -6.94 9.69
C VAL A 319 -33.71 -5.57 9.77
N GLY A 320 -34.94 -5.48 9.26
CA GLY A 320 -35.63 -4.19 9.15
C GLY A 320 -35.04 -3.26 8.09
N ASP A 321 -35.65 -2.12 7.93
CA ASP A 321 -35.28 -1.10 6.96
C ASP A 321 -34.87 0.20 7.67
N PRO A 322 -33.96 1.01 7.10
CA PRO A 322 -33.60 2.31 7.64
C PRO A 322 -34.78 3.29 7.53
N ASP A 323 -34.91 4.21 8.48
CA ASP A 323 -35.88 5.28 8.44
C ASP A 323 -35.59 6.25 7.28
N GLU A 324 -36.59 6.48 6.42
CA GLU A 324 -36.48 7.41 5.28
C GLU A 324 -36.16 8.84 5.72
N ALA A 325 -36.69 9.29 6.86
CA ALA A 325 -36.38 10.61 7.41
C ALA A 325 -34.91 10.70 7.84
N TRP A 326 -34.33 9.61 8.35
CA TRP A 326 -32.89 9.53 8.64
C TRP A 326 -32.06 9.66 7.36
N LEU A 327 -32.40 8.90 6.32
CA LEU A 327 -31.70 8.96 5.03
C LEU A 327 -31.73 10.38 4.43
N ALA A 328 -32.88 11.05 4.51
CA ALA A 328 -33.04 12.43 4.05
C ALA A 328 -32.18 13.42 4.86
N ARG A 329 -32.11 13.27 6.18
CA ARG A 329 -31.23 14.11 7.03
C ARG A 329 -29.77 13.91 6.68
N CYS A 330 -29.33 12.68 6.44
CA CYS A 330 -27.95 12.38 6.04
C CYS A 330 -27.61 13.00 4.68
N ALA A 331 -28.48 12.90 3.69
CA ALA A 331 -28.29 13.50 2.37
C ALA A 331 -28.16 15.03 2.44
N GLU A 332 -29.00 15.69 3.26
CA GLU A 332 -28.91 17.13 3.46
C GLU A 332 -27.61 17.54 4.19
N ALA A 333 -27.20 16.79 5.21
CA ALA A 333 -25.95 17.05 5.92
C ALA A 333 -24.71 16.86 5.00
N ASP A 334 -24.72 15.83 4.15
CA ASP A 334 -23.69 15.64 3.12
C ASP A 334 -23.60 16.83 2.16
N ARG A 335 -24.76 17.27 1.64
CA ARG A 335 -24.85 18.40 0.72
C ARG A 335 -24.30 19.69 1.35
N LEU A 336 -24.66 19.97 2.60
CA LEU A 336 -24.16 21.14 3.33
C LEU A 336 -22.64 21.07 3.55
N ALA A 337 -22.11 19.90 3.93
CA ALA A 337 -20.69 19.74 4.15
C ALA A 337 -19.87 19.90 2.86
N ARG A 338 -20.32 19.31 1.75
CA ARG A 338 -19.67 19.46 0.44
C ARG A 338 -19.72 20.88 -0.09
N ALA A 339 -20.85 21.57 0.07
CA ALA A 339 -20.98 22.97 -0.31
C ALA A 339 -20.01 23.86 0.48
N ALA A 340 -19.92 23.65 1.79
CA ALA A 340 -18.99 24.43 2.65
C ALA A 340 -17.52 24.21 2.27
N VAL A 341 -17.15 22.98 1.87
CA VAL A 341 -15.79 22.71 1.37
C VAL A 341 -15.56 23.39 0.02
N ALA A 342 -16.50 23.28 -0.92
CA ALA A 342 -16.41 23.91 -2.24
C ALA A 342 -16.26 25.43 -2.13
N ASP A 343 -17.17 26.08 -1.39
CA ASP A 343 -17.15 27.53 -1.16
C ASP A 343 -15.86 27.99 -0.46
N GLY A 344 -15.30 27.14 0.44
CA GLY A 344 -14.04 27.43 1.13
C GLY A 344 -12.85 27.42 0.18
N LEU A 345 -12.89 26.56 -0.85
CA LEU A 345 -11.80 26.43 -1.82
C LEU A 345 -11.83 27.49 -2.95
N ASP A 346 -12.96 28.18 -3.17
CA ASP A 346 -13.07 29.11 -4.30
C ASP A 346 -12.36 30.46 -4.06
N ALA A 347 -12.04 30.81 -2.80
CA ALA A 347 -11.50 32.14 -2.44
C ALA A 347 -10.09 32.10 -1.83
N GLU A 348 -9.48 30.93 -1.67
CA GLU A 348 -8.24 30.77 -0.90
C GLU A 348 -7.02 30.52 -1.81
N PRO A 349 -5.79 30.76 -1.31
CA PRO A 349 -4.60 30.39 -2.07
C PRO A 349 -4.52 28.88 -2.29
N VAL A 350 -3.82 28.47 -3.35
CA VAL A 350 -3.66 27.04 -3.72
C VAL A 350 -3.08 26.24 -2.55
N THR A 351 -3.81 25.23 -2.13
CA THR A 351 -3.44 24.27 -1.07
C THR A 351 -3.51 22.83 -1.58
N GLY A 352 -3.09 21.86 -0.76
CA GLY A 352 -3.21 20.44 -1.06
C GLY A 352 -4.65 20.00 -1.39
N LEU A 353 -5.67 20.63 -0.75
CA LEU A 353 -7.09 20.37 -1.05
C LEU A 353 -7.46 20.71 -2.49
N HIS A 354 -6.95 21.82 -3.02
CA HIS A 354 -7.16 22.22 -4.42
C HIS A 354 -6.52 21.23 -5.38
N VAL A 355 -5.29 20.79 -5.09
CA VAL A 355 -4.58 19.80 -5.91
C VAL A 355 -5.32 18.47 -5.88
N ALA A 356 -5.81 18.01 -4.73
CA ALA A 356 -6.58 16.79 -4.59
C ALA A 356 -7.89 16.86 -5.41
N ARG A 357 -8.61 17.99 -5.34
CA ARG A 357 -9.83 18.25 -6.15
C ARG A 357 -9.52 18.17 -7.66
N ALA A 358 -8.45 18.83 -8.09
CA ALA A 358 -8.07 18.87 -9.51
C ALA A 358 -7.61 17.49 -10.02
N VAL A 359 -6.79 16.77 -9.23
CA VAL A 359 -6.36 15.41 -9.56
C VAL A 359 -7.55 14.47 -9.68
N CYS A 360 -8.49 14.49 -8.73
CA CYS A 360 -9.69 13.65 -8.79
C CYS A 360 -10.55 13.97 -10.01
N ALA A 361 -10.70 15.25 -10.36
CA ALA A 361 -11.45 15.68 -11.55
C ALA A 361 -10.79 15.27 -12.89
N ALA A 362 -9.47 15.07 -12.90
CA ALA A 362 -8.72 14.61 -14.07
C ALA A 362 -8.78 13.09 -14.32
N LEU A 363 -9.32 12.32 -13.37
CA LEU A 363 -9.42 10.86 -13.47
C LEU A 363 -10.63 10.41 -14.29
N HIS A 364 -10.51 9.24 -14.92
CA HIS A 364 -11.57 8.59 -15.69
C HIS A 364 -11.82 7.17 -15.19
N PRO A 365 -12.99 6.57 -15.48
CA PRO A 365 -13.23 5.16 -15.20
C PRO A 365 -12.13 4.26 -15.78
N GLY A 366 -11.59 3.37 -14.97
CA GLY A 366 -10.49 2.49 -15.34
C GLY A 366 -9.10 2.96 -14.88
N ASP A 367 -8.94 4.23 -14.52
CA ASP A 367 -7.67 4.75 -14.00
C ASP A 367 -7.32 4.18 -12.62
N GLN A 368 -6.05 4.29 -12.28
CA GLN A 368 -5.55 4.08 -10.92
C GLN A 368 -5.10 5.41 -10.30
N LEU A 369 -5.44 5.62 -9.04
CA LEU A 369 -4.94 6.69 -8.22
C LEU A 369 -4.11 6.11 -7.07
N VAL A 370 -2.82 6.47 -6.98
CA VAL A 370 -1.97 6.15 -5.82
C VAL A 370 -1.86 7.38 -4.94
N VAL A 371 -2.37 7.31 -3.71
CA VAL A 371 -2.40 8.47 -2.81
C VAL A 371 -1.40 8.30 -1.68
N GLY A 372 -0.52 9.28 -1.50
CA GLY A 372 0.42 9.34 -0.39
C GLY A 372 -0.28 9.52 0.96
N ALA A 373 0.34 9.01 1.99
CA ALA A 373 -0.05 9.24 3.38
C ALA A 373 0.01 10.75 3.74
N SER A 374 -0.28 11.09 5.00
CA SER A 374 -0.32 12.47 5.50
C SER A 374 -1.52 13.28 4.98
N ASN A 375 -1.33 14.50 4.47
CA ASN A 375 -2.41 15.33 3.95
C ASN A 375 -3.04 14.78 2.66
N PRO A 376 -2.30 14.33 1.63
CA PRO A 376 -2.90 13.98 0.34
C PRO A 376 -4.09 13.03 0.44
N VAL A 377 -4.00 11.96 1.22
CA VAL A 377 -5.13 11.02 1.39
C VAL A 377 -6.32 11.65 2.14
N ARG A 378 -6.07 12.60 3.03
CA ARG A 378 -7.11 13.35 3.73
C ARG A 378 -7.74 14.41 2.83
N ASP A 379 -6.94 15.07 2.01
CA ASP A 379 -7.39 16.07 1.06
C ASP A 379 -8.29 15.42 -0.01
N VAL A 380 -7.93 14.22 -0.51
CA VAL A 380 -8.80 13.43 -1.38
C VAL A 380 -10.12 13.06 -0.67
N ALA A 381 -10.07 12.67 0.61
CA ALA A 381 -11.27 12.32 1.36
C ALA A 381 -12.21 13.51 1.62
N LEU A 382 -11.66 14.73 1.72
CA LEU A 382 -12.43 15.94 2.03
C LEU A 382 -12.89 16.70 0.79
N ALA A 383 -12.03 16.82 -0.22
CA ALA A 383 -12.26 17.68 -1.38
C ALA A 383 -12.33 16.92 -2.71
N GLY A 384 -11.96 15.64 -2.73
CA GLY A 384 -11.98 14.81 -3.94
C GLY A 384 -13.38 14.27 -4.25
N ASP A 385 -13.76 14.31 -5.53
CA ASP A 385 -14.90 13.55 -6.04
C ASP A 385 -14.35 12.51 -7.03
N LEU A 386 -14.21 11.27 -6.55
CA LEU A 386 -13.62 10.19 -7.33
C LEU A 386 -14.65 9.63 -8.32
N PRO A 387 -14.32 9.59 -9.63
CA PRO A 387 -15.20 8.95 -10.62
C PRO A 387 -15.42 7.47 -10.31
N ALA A 388 -16.58 6.95 -10.70
CA ALA A 388 -16.85 5.52 -10.61
C ALA A 388 -15.86 4.74 -11.48
N GLY A 389 -15.39 3.58 -10.99
CA GLY A 389 -14.45 2.72 -11.71
C GLY A 389 -12.98 3.10 -11.55
N VAL A 390 -12.63 4.14 -10.79
CA VAL A 390 -11.26 4.44 -10.40
C VAL A 390 -10.84 3.51 -9.26
N THR A 391 -9.65 2.92 -9.38
CA THR A 391 -9.05 2.12 -8.31
C THR A 391 -8.11 3.01 -7.49
N VAL A 392 -8.33 3.11 -6.18
CA VAL A 392 -7.46 3.90 -5.30
C VAL A 392 -6.56 2.98 -4.48
N LEU A 393 -5.26 3.23 -4.54
CA LEU A 393 -4.22 2.55 -3.76
C LEU A 393 -3.53 3.57 -2.83
N SER A 394 -3.11 3.12 -1.67
CA SER A 394 -2.33 3.93 -0.73
C SER A 394 -1.68 3.03 0.30
N ASN A 395 -0.50 3.39 0.78
CA ASN A 395 0.18 2.71 1.88
C ASN A 395 -0.55 3.01 3.20
N ARG A 396 -1.66 2.29 3.45
CA ARG A 396 -2.52 2.47 4.64
C ARG A 396 -2.26 1.43 5.72
N GLY A 397 -1.35 0.49 5.49
CA GLY A 397 -0.95 -0.51 6.47
C GLY A 397 -0.47 0.13 7.76
N VAL A 398 0.56 0.95 7.67
CA VAL A 398 1.10 1.76 8.78
C VAL A 398 1.09 3.25 8.49
N ALA A 399 0.65 3.64 7.29
CA ALA A 399 0.48 5.03 6.86
C ALA A 399 1.77 5.87 6.91
N GLY A 400 2.93 5.24 6.67
CA GLY A 400 4.21 5.92 6.51
C GLY A 400 4.29 6.67 5.18
N ILE A 401 5.24 7.61 5.10
CA ILE A 401 5.54 8.34 3.85
C ILE A 401 6.56 7.58 2.98
N ASP A 402 7.22 6.56 3.57
CA ASP A 402 8.24 5.76 2.92
C ASP A 402 7.66 4.95 1.76
N GLY A 403 8.44 4.80 0.70
CA GLY A 403 8.15 3.91 -0.42
C GLY A 403 6.95 4.29 -1.29
N THR A 404 6.40 5.50 -1.17
CA THR A 404 5.19 5.88 -1.94
C THR A 404 5.48 6.02 -3.43
N VAL A 405 6.61 6.57 -3.83
CA VAL A 405 7.04 6.65 -5.24
C VAL A 405 7.21 5.24 -5.79
N SER A 406 7.92 4.39 -5.07
CA SER A 406 8.15 2.98 -5.43
C SER A 406 6.83 2.20 -5.57
N THR A 407 5.88 2.42 -4.65
CA THR A 407 4.53 1.83 -4.72
C THR A 407 3.78 2.31 -5.98
N ALA A 408 3.87 3.60 -6.32
CA ALA A 408 3.25 4.14 -7.54
C ALA A 408 3.85 3.54 -8.82
N VAL A 409 5.18 3.44 -8.88
CA VAL A 409 5.89 2.77 -9.98
C VAL A 409 5.46 1.31 -10.08
N GLY A 410 5.38 0.60 -8.95
CA GLY A 410 4.93 -0.80 -8.92
C GLY A 410 3.49 -0.98 -9.38
N ALA A 411 2.58 -0.13 -8.94
CA ALA A 411 1.18 -0.16 -9.35
C ALA A 411 1.02 0.08 -10.86
N ALA A 412 1.75 1.04 -11.42
CA ALA A 412 1.73 1.33 -12.85
C ALA A 412 2.33 0.20 -13.70
N LEU A 413 3.41 -0.44 -13.23
CA LEU A 413 4.00 -1.60 -13.89
C LEU A 413 3.09 -2.84 -13.85
N ALA A 414 2.31 -2.98 -12.79
CA ALA A 414 1.39 -4.10 -12.61
C ALA A 414 0.26 -4.13 -13.63
N LEU A 415 -0.24 -2.95 -14.01
CA LEU A 415 -1.37 -2.76 -14.93
C LEU A 415 -0.99 -1.76 -16.03
N PRO A 416 -0.09 -2.14 -16.96
CA PRO A 416 0.53 -1.23 -17.94
C PRO A 416 -0.44 -0.60 -18.94
N ASP A 417 -1.64 -1.16 -19.09
CA ASP A 417 -2.69 -0.67 -19.98
C ASP A 417 -3.65 0.30 -19.27
N ARG A 418 -3.40 0.60 -17.98
CA ARG A 418 -4.16 1.58 -17.20
C ARG A 418 -3.31 2.80 -16.92
N ARG A 419 -3.90 3.96 -17.09
CA ARG A 419 -3.31 5.21 -16.64
C ARG A 419 -3.23 5.21 -15.10
N THR A 420 -2.06 5.58 -14.58
CA THR A 420 -1.82 5.72 -13.15
C THR A 420 -1.47 7.18 -12.84
N VAL A 421 -2.21 7.79 -11.93
CA VAL A 421 -1.88 9.08 -11.34
C VAL A 421 -1.49 8.85 -9.88
N ALA A 422 -0.38 9.43 -9.44
CA ALA A 422 0.02 9.40 -8.04
C ALA A 422 -0.06 10.82 -7.47
N LEU A 423 -0.68 11.00 -6.30
CA LEU A 423 -0.73 12.26 -5.58
C LEU A 423 -0.01 12.13 -4.24
N MET A 424 1.00 12.95 -4.00
CA MET A 424 1.77 12.93 -2.76
C MET A 424 2.29 14.32 -2.38
N GLY A 425 2.70 14.50 -1.13
CA GLY A 425 3.41 15.70 -0.69
C GLY A 425 4.90 15.63 -1.04
N ASP A 426 5.56 16.77 -0.98
CA ASP A 426 6.99 16.95 -1.25
C ASP A 426 7.90 16.10 -0.34
N LEU A 427 7.62 16.07 0.97
CA LEU A 427 8.39 15.23 1.90
C LEU A 427 8.27 13.75 1.56
N THR A 428 7.09 13.28 1.16
CA THR A 428 6.87 11.91 0.70
C THR A 428 7.68 11.61 -0.55
N PHE A 429 7.68 12.54 -1.52
CA PHE A 429 8.42 12.42 -2.76
C PHE A 429 9.93 12.39 -2.51
N VAL A 430 10.46 13.33 -1.74
CA VAL A 430 11.90 13.42 -1.41
C VAL A 430 12.35 12.20 -0.60
N HIS A 431 11.52 11.73 0.33
CA HIS A 431 11.84 10.55 1.15
C HIS A 431 12.04 9.26 0.33
N ASP A 432 11.32 9.12 -0.77
CA ASP A 432 11.38 7.93 -1.64
C ASP A 432 11.83 8.25 -3.08
N ALA A 433 12.60 9.33 -3.25
CA ALA A 433 13.08 9.75 -4.57
C ALA A 433 13.90 8.66 -5.29
N SER A 434 14.62 7.80 -4.54
CA SER A 434 15.33 6.64 -5.10
C SER A 434 14.41 5.61 -5.76
N GLY A 435 13.10 5.65 -5.53
CA GLY A 435 12.10 4.87 -6.27
C GLY A 435 12.02 5.20 -7.76
N LEU A 436 12.51 6.39 -8.17
CA LEU A 436 12.64 6.80 -9.57
C LEU A 436 13.89 6.23 -10.27
N LEU A 437 14.80 5.61 -9.53
CA LEU A 437 16.00 5.01 -10.10
C LEU A 437 15.64 3.69 -10.80
N ILE A 438 15.38 3.80 -12.10
CA ILE A 438 15.03 2.68 -12.98
C ILE A 438 16.18 2.51 -13.98
N GLY A 439 16.83 1.35 -13.94
CA GLY A 439 17.93 1.03 -14.87
C GLY A 439 17.50 1.11 -16.34
N PRO A 440 18.44 1.22 -17.28
CA PRO A 440 18.13 1.37 -18.70
C PRO A 440 17.43 0.14 -19.29
N ASP A 441 17.72 -1.05 -18.79
CA ASP A 441 17.17 -2.31 -19.27
C ASP A 441 15.96 -2.78 -18.46
N GLU A 442 15.53 -1.98 -17.47
CA GLU A 442 14.45 -2.34 -16.57
C GLU A 442 13.08 -1.90 -17.09
N PRO A 443 12.01 -2.65 -16.78
CA PRO A 443 10.65 -2.24 -17.11
C PRO A 443 10.33 -0.85 -16.55
N ARG A 444 9.84 0.05 -17.42
CA ARG A 444 9.39 1.40 -17.07
C ARG A 444 7.87 1.53 -17.19
N PRO A 445 7.20 2.27 -16.28
CA PRO A 445 5.80 2.63 -16.45
C PRO A 445 5.55 3.29 -17.82
N ARG A 446 4.51 2.85 -18.52
CA ARG A 446 4.10 3.45 -19.80
C ARG A 446 3.31 4.72 -19.60
N ASP A 447 2.56 4.79 -18.50
CA ASP A 447 1.66 5.90 -18.18
C ASP A 447 1.56 6.07 -16.66
N LEU A 448 2.45 6.92 -16.12
CA LEU A 448 2.47 7.29 -14.70
C LEU A 448 2.77 8.78 -14.57
N THR A 449 1.81 9.53 -14.06
CA THR A 449 2.00 10.93 -13.67
C THR A 449 2.04 11.05 -12.15
N ILE A 450 3.18 11.48 -11.60
CA ILE A 450 3.36 11.72 -10.16
C ILE A 450 3.15 13.21 -9.89
N VAL A 451 2.03 13.56 -9.27
CA VAL A 451 1.70 14.93 -8.85
C VAL A 451 2.21 15.15 -7.43
N VAL A 452 3.09 16.14 -7.28
CA VAL A 452 3.67 16.54 -6.00
C VAL A 452 3.06 17.86 -5.58
N ALA A 453 2.22 17.84 -4.55
CA ALA A 453 1.74 19.05 -3.87
C ALA A 453 2.86 19.55 -2.95
N ASN A 454 3.60 20.56 -3.41
CA ASN A 454 4.80 21.05 -2.75
C ASN A 454 4.51 22.29 -1.93
N ASP A 455 4.44 22.14 -0.60
CA ASP A 455 4.34 23.24 0.36
C ASP A 455 5.67 23.52 1.09
N ASN A 456 6.77 22.91 0.62
CA ASN A 456 8.11 22.95 1.18
C ASN A 456 8.14 22.47 2.63
N GLY A 457 7.47 21.33 2.91
CA GLY A 457 7.58 20.68 4.21
C GLY A 457 6.38 19.91 4.72
N GLY A 458 6.28 19.84 6.04
CA GLY A 458 5.29 19.03 6.77
C GLY A 458 3.96 19.76 7.03
N GLY A 459 3.18 20.09 5.99
CA GLY A 459 1.91 20.83 6.11
C GLY A 459 0.88 20.18 7.04
N ILE A 460 0.90 18.87 7.23
CA ILE A 460 -0.02 18.19 8.16
C ILE A 460 0.12 18.70 9.61
N PHE A 461 1.33 19.04 10.02
CA PHE A 461 1.58 19.48 11.39
C PHE A 461 0.89 20.82 11.71
N ASN A 462 0.58 21.63 10.69
CA ASN A 462 -0.19 22.86 10.87
C ASN A 462 -1.65 22.58 11.32
N LEU A 463 -2.17 21.38 11.08
CA LEU A 463 -3.50 20.92 11.48
C LEU A 463 -3.52 20.18 12.84
N LEU A 464 -2.35 19.88 13.40
CA LEU A 464 -2.17 19.17 14.66
C LEU A 464 -1.81 20.13 15.80
N GLU A 465 -1.76 19.66 17.05
CA GLU A 465 -1.49 20.49 18.25
C GLU A 465 -0.20 21.31 18.12
N GLN A 466 0.88 20.69 17.62
CA GLN A 466 2.18 21.33 17.42
C GLN A 466 2.18 22.44 16.35
N GLY A 467 1.15 22.55 15.56
CA GLY A 467 0.94 23.63 14.58
C GLY A 467 0.17 24.83 15.15
N GLU A 468 -0.10 24.90 16.45
CA GLU A 468 -0.64 26.11 17.06
C GLU A 468 0.36 27.27 16.94
N GLU A 469 -0.15 28.50 16.72
CA GLU A 469 0.65 29.69 16.42
C GLU A 469 1.75 29.95 17.47
N ARG A 470 1.46 29.71 18.75
CA ARG A 470 2.41 29.90 19.85
C ARG A 470 3.71 29.13 19.65
N TYR A 471 3.66 27.89 19.08
CA TYR A 471 4.85 27.06 18.87
C TYR A 471 5.70 27.46 17.66
N SER A 472 5.15 28.31 16.79
CA SER A 472 5.87 28.92 15.66
C SER A 472 6.42 30.32 15.99
N GLY A 473 6.03 30.91 17.15
CA GLY A 473 6.43 32.23 17.61
C GLY A 473 7.77 32.24 18.35
N ALA A 474 8.15 33.45 18.78
CA ALA A 474 9.41 33.72 19.50
C ALA A 474 9.50 32.98 20.85
N GLU A 475 8.38 32.66 21.50
CA GLU A 475 8.34 31.94 22.78
C GLU A 475 9.01 30.54 22.68
N TYR A 476 8.95 29.91 21.52
CA TYR A 476 9.54 28.59 21.23
C TYR A 476 10.60 28.66 20.13
N ASP A 477 11.20 29.84 19.89
CA ASP A 477 12.26 30.03 18.87
C ASP A 477 11.93 29.48 17.48
N GLY A 478 10.66 29.48 17.10
CA GLY A 478 10.22 28.89 15.83
C GLY A 478 10.32 27.36 15.74
N ALA A 479 10.35 26.66 16.87
CA ALA A 479 10.57 25.21 16.93
C ALA A 479 9.65 24.41 16.00
N ALA A 480 8.36 24.78 15.91
CA ALA A 480 7.41 24.08 15.06
C ALA A 480 7.82 24.09 13.57
N ALA A 481 8.31 25.21 13.07
CA ALA A 481 8.75 25.33 11.69
C ALA A 481 9.96 24.45 11.38
N ARG A 482 10.95 24.41 12.30
CA ARG A 482 12.18 23.64 12.10
C ARG A 482 11.96 22.12 12.32
N VAL A 483 11.29 21.75 13.43
CA VAL A 483 11.24 20.35 13.89
C VAL A 483 10.14 19.57 13.17
N PHE A 484 9.00 20.20 12.89
CA PHE A 484 7.84 19.57 12.26
C PHE A 484 7.63 20.05 10.83
N GLY A 485 7.77 21.36 10.58
CA GLY A 485 7.67 21.94 9.24
C GLY A 485 8.76 21.44 8.30
N THR A 486 9.96 21.15 8.81
CA THR A 486 11.10 20.58 8.10
C THR A 486 11.27 21.09 6.65
N PRO A 487 11.38 22.42 6.44
CA PRO A 487 11.55 22.96 5.10
C PRO A 487 12.84 22.43 4.48
N HIS A 488 12.74 21.79 3.30
CA HIS A 488 13.86 21.08 2.71
C HIS A 488 14.57 21.86 1.59
N GLY A 489 13.87 22.78 0.90
CA GLY A 489 14.44 23.58 -0.19
C GLY A 489 15.00 22.78 -1.35
N THR A 490 14.59 21.53 -1.52
CA THR A 490 15.07 20.63 -2.59
C THR A 490 14.53 21.09 -3.94
N ASP A 491 15.40 21.22 -4.91
CA ASP A 491 15.03 21.42 -6.31
C ASP A 491 14.55 20.10 -6.92
N LEU A 492 13.22 19.95 -7.09
CA LEU A 492 12.62 18.73 -7.61
C LEU A 492 12.92 18.54 -9.10
N ALA A 493 13.12 19.62 -9.87
CA ALA A 493 13.51 19.55 -11.28
C ALA A 493 14.91 18.95 -11.44
N ALA A 494 15.87 19.42 -10.64
CA ALA A 494 17.22 18.88 -10.61
C ALA A 494 17.24 17.41 -10.19
N LEU A 495 16.43 17.04 -9.20
CA LEU A 495 16.28 15.66 -8.72
C LEU A 495 15.72 14.74 -9.82
N CYS A 496 14.67 15.15 -10.51
CA CYS A 496 14.10 14.39 -11.63
C CYS A 496 15.09 14.25 -12.79
N THR A 497 15.82 15.31 -13.10
CA THR A 497 16.86 15.31 -14.12
C THR A 497 17.94 14.28 -13.82
N ALA A 498 18.38 14.15 -12.56
CA ALA A 498 19.39 13.18 -12.14
C ALA A 498 18.93 11.73 -12.35
N TYR A 499 17.63 11.45 -12.29
CA TYR A 499 17.05 10.13 -12.57
C TYR A 499 16.57 9.95 -14.02
N GLY A 500 16.71 10.96 -14.87
CA GLY A 500 16.23 10.91 -16.27
C GLY A 500 14.71 10.84 -16.38
N ILE A 501 14.00 11.52 -15.46
CA ILE A 501 12.55 11.59 -15.42
C ILE A 501 12.08 12.96 -15.92
N GLU A 502 11.05 12.99 -16.76
CA GLU A 502 10.41 14.22 -17.20
C GLU A 502 9.83 14.97 -15.98
N TYR A 503 10.10 16.27 -15.91
CA TYR A 503 9.59 17.13 -14.86
C TYR A 503 8.83 18.32 -15.46
N ARG A 504 7.71 18.69 -14.83
CA ARG A 504 6.94 19.90 -15.12
C ARG A 504 6.57 20.63 -13.84
N LEU A 505 6.74 21.93 -13.83
CA LEU A 505 6.07 22.83 -12.87
C LEU A 505 4.75 23.24 -13.52
N ALA A 506 3.63 23.07 -12.82
CA ALA A 506 2.31 23.31 -13.39
C ALA A 506 1.40 24.11 -12.45
N GLU A 507 0.49 24.85 -13.05
CA GLU A 507 -0.67 25.40 -12.36
C GLU A 507 -1.78 24.35 -12.29
N ILE A 508 -2.75 24.56 -11.40
CA ILE A 508 -3.82 23.58 -11.14
C ILE A 508 -4.66 23.25 -12.39
N ASP A 509 -4.97 24.26 -13.20
CA ASP A 509 -5.79 24.13 -14.41
C ASP A 509 -5.10 23.35 -15.53
N GLU A 510 -3.78 23.22 -15.49
CA GLU A 510 -2.99 22.44 -16.44
C GLU A 510 -2.96 20.93 -16.11
N LEU A 511 -3.28 20.56 -14.86
CA LEU A 511 -3.11 19.18 -14.38
C LEU A 511 -3.88 18.14 -15.21
N ALA A 512 -5.11 18.44 -15.61
CA ALA A 512 -5.93 17.51 -16.38
C ALA A 512 -5.32 17.23 -17.76
N ALA A 513 -4.81 18.25 -18.43
CA ALA A 513 -4.16 18.11 -19.73
C ALA A 513 -2.85 17.32 -19.62
N ILE A 514 -2.02 17.64 -18.62
CA ILE A 514 -0.74 16.97 -18.41
C ILE A 514 -0.95 15.50 -18.02
N ALA A 515 -1.91 15.22 -17.15
CA ALA A 515 -2.23 13.84 -16.73
C ALA A 515 -2.84 12.99 -17.85
N ALA A 516 -3.35 13.59 -18.91
CA ALA A 516 -3.85 12.88 -20.09
C ALA A 516 -2.74 12.45 -21.06
N GLU A 517 -1.53 13.00 -20.94
CA GLU A 517 -0.42 12.65 -21.81
C GLU A 517 0.23 11.33 -21.33
N PRO A 518 0.46 10.34 -22.21
CA PRO A 518 1.15 9.11 -21.82
C PRO A 518 2.62 9.36 -21.48
N GLY A 519 3.19 8.54 -20.61
CA GLY A 519 4.59 8.60 -20.22
C GLY A 519 4.82 8.60 -18.71
N LEU A 520 6.08 8.56 -18.30
CA LEU A 520 6.49 8.67 -16.90
C LEU A 520 6.97 10.09 -16.61
N ARG A 521 6.28 10.81 -15.74
CA ARG A 521 6.65 12.17 -15.37
C ARG A 521 6.31 12.52 -13.93
N VAL A 522 6.97 13.58 -13.46
CA VAL A 522 6.69 14.26 -12.19
C VAL A 522 6.14 15.65 -12.49
N VAL A 523 5.05 16.00 -11.86
CA VAL A 523 4.39 17.31 -11.97
C VAL A 523 4.39 17.95 -10.58
N GLU A 524 5.12 19.04 -10.42
CA GLU A 524 5.11 19.83 -9.19
C GLU A 524 4.01 20.90 -9.28
N VAL A 525 3.16 20.96 -8.26
CA VAL A 525 2.24 22.07 -8.03
C VAL A 525 2.64 22.74 -6.72
N ARG A 526 3.02 24.01 -6.77
CA ARG A 526 3.36 24.78 -5.59
C ARG A 526 2.12 25.10 -4.80
N THR A 527 2.14 24.79 -3.52
CA THR A 527 1.02 25.01 -2.60
C THR A 527 1.43 25.79 -1.39
N GLN A 528 0.45 26.29 -0.64
CA GLN A 528 0.67 27.01 0.60
C GLN A 528 0.15 26.22 1.79
N ARG A 529 0.95 26.09 2.85
CA ARG A 529 0.55 25.50 4.13
C ARG A 529 0.17 26.52 5.19
N THR A 530 0.53 27.80 4.96
CA THR A 530 0.15 28.89 5.86
C THR A 530 -1.35 29.10 5.76
N GLY A 531 -2.04 29.19 6.91
CA GLY A 531 -3.49 29.40 6.92
C GLY A 531 -4.34 28.13 6.83
N LEU A 532 -3.77 26.93 6.61
CA LEU A 532 -4.54 25.67 6.51
C LEU A 532 -5.48 25.46 7.71
N ARG A 533 -5.04 25.75 8.93
CA ARG A 533 -5.88 25.62 10.14
C ARG A 533 -7.09 26.53 10.09
N ALA A 534 -6.89 27.80 9.70
CA ALA A 534 -7.96 28.78 9.57
C ALA A 534 -8.93 28.40 8.45
N LEU A 535 -8.41 27.91 7.30
CA LEU A 535 -9.22 27.41 6.19
C LEU A 535 -10.13 26.26 6.63
N HIS A 536 -9.57 25.23 7.27
CA HIS A 536 -10.35 24.10 7.78
C HIS A 536 -11.39 24.52 8.85
N ALA A 537 -11.02 25.44 9.74
CA ALA A 537 -11.94 25.98 10.75
C ALA A 537 -13.08 26.77 10.11
N GLY A 538 -12.79 27.61 9.11
CA GLY A 538 -13.78 28.37 8.37
C GLY A 538 -14.78 27.49 7.62
N MET A 539 -14.31 26.42 6.94
CA MET A 539 -15.18 25.44 6.29
C MET A 539 -16.11 24.75 7.30
N ARG A 540 -15.57 24.33 8.46
CA ARG A 540 -16.37 23.67 9.52
C ARG A 540 -17.41 24.62 10.13
N ALA A 541 -17.05 25.88 10.38
CA ALA A 541 -17.98 26.89 10.90
C ALA A 541 -19.16 27.13 9.95
N ARG A 542 -18.94 27.08 8.63
CA ARG A 542 -20.02 27.16 7.62
C ARG A 542 -20.99 25.99 7.72
N ILE A 543 -20.49 24.77 8.06
CA ILE A 543 -21.33 23.57 8.22
C ILE A 543 -22.20 23.67 9.48
N THR A 544 -21.64 24.13 10.61
CA THR A 544 -22.36 24.24 11.89
C THR A 544 -23.23 25.49 12.02
N GLY A 545 -23.09 26.44 11.10
CA GLY A 545 -23.83 27.71 11.15
C GLY A 545 -23.27 28.73 12.16
N GLU A 546 -22.11 28.45 12.78
CA GLU A 546 -21.45 29.34 13.76
C GLU A 546 -20.79 30.58 13.13
N GLY A 547 -20.85 30.70 11.80
CA GLY A 547 -20.24 31.80 11.03
C GLY A 547 -21.24 32.80 10.41
N ARG A 548 -22.53 32.76 10.83
CA ARG A 548 -23.55 33.71 10.34
C ARG A 548 -23.88 34.79 11.35
#